data_b619830c578b66d94e3af396981d74b8
#
_entry.id   b619830c578b66d94e3af396981d74b8
#
_cell.length_a   1.000
_cell.length_b   1.000
_cell.length_c   1.000
_cell.angle_alpha   90.00
_cell.angle_beta   90.00
_cell.angle_gamma   90.00
#
_symmetry.space_group_name_H-M   'P 1'
#
loop_
_entity.id
_entity.type
_entity.pdbx_description
1 polymer ?
#
loop_
_entity_poly.entity_id
_entity_poly.type
_entity_poly.pdbx_seq_one_letter_code
_entity_poly.pdbx_strand_id
1 'polypeptide(L)'
;MSNRPGAKKSSSQKVRAASNAGKSSSTKWIWVGIVGVVLVVGLFAIAVGRSSGSSGGGASPSGGTVVPNGNLEYGQIAVSGTGLTQIPDSGPDPAVGTVFPTVTGQQFDGKQMTIAPNGKPHIIMVVAHWCSHCQAEVPRVQKWLDASGMPADVDLVTVATSNDPARGNFPAGDWLRREKWSVPTIVDDKQNQAGNAFGVSGFPYFVVTDAQGKVVYRTSGEITEDQWNALLEAARTGKSPV
;
A
#
# COMPACT_ATOMS: atom_id res chain seq x y z
N MET A 1 2.92 7.99 -72.01
CA MET A 1 3.81 6.86 -72.23
C MET A 1 3.92 6.21 -70.84
N SER A 2 3.06 5.27 -70.55
CA SER A 2 3.14 3.83 -70.74
C SER A 2 4.40 3.23 -70.11
N ASN A 3 4.28 2.55 -68.91
CA ASN A 3 4.26 1.10 -68.84
C ASN A 3 4.15 0.61 -67.37
N ARG A 4 3.10 -0.11 -67.02
CA ARG A 4 3.11 -1.28 -66.11
C ARG A 4 3.54 -2.49 -66.96
N PRO A 5 3.85 -3.67 -66.44
CA PRO A 5 3.38 -4.40 -65.24
C PRO A 5 4.39 -5.34 -64.56
N GLY A 6 3.94 -6.02 -63.53
CA GLY A 6 4.66 -7.19 -63.01
C GLY A 6 4.09 -7.77 -61.72
N ALA A 7 3.00 -8.49 -61.82
CA ALA A 7 2.46 -9.36 -60.78
C ALA A 7 3.30 -10.63 -60.65
N LYS A 8 3.60 -11.12 -59.42
CA LYS A 8 3.92 -12.52 -59.16
C LYS A 8 3.13 -13.10 -58.00
N LYS A 9 2.52 -14.19 -58.31
CA LYS A 9 1.59 -15.05 -57.56
C LYS A 9 2.30 -15.86 -56.49
N SER A 10 1.55 -16.15 -55.41
CA SER A 10 1.23 -17.46 -54.85
C SER A 10 2.35 -18.32 -54.26
N SER A 11 2.17 -18.65 -52.97
CA SER A 11 1.99 -20.09 -52.62
C SER A 11 1.46 -20.24 -51.19
N SER A 12 0.24 -20.76 -51.15
CA SER A 12 -0.38 -21.34 -49.95
C SER A 12 0.30 -22.67 -49.61
N GLN A 13 0.74 -22.84 -48.39
CA GLN A 13 1.03 -24.16 -47.83
C GLN A 13 0.05 -24.46 -46.68
N LYS A 14 -0.84 -25.39 -47.03
CA LYS A 14 -1.66 -26.16 -46.10
C LYS A 14 -0.75 -27.12 -45.33
N VAL A 15 -0.76 -27.10 -44.02
CA VAL A 15 -0.25 -28.21 -43.22
C VAL A 15 -1.36 -28.74 -42.32
N ARG A 16 -1.47 -30.03 -42.43
CA ARG A 16 -2.51 -30.93 -41.94
C ARG A 16 -2.61 -31.03 -40.43
N ALA A 17 -3.82 -31.23 -39.96
CA ALA A 17 -4.17 -31.74 -38.67
C ALA A 17 -3.59 -33.15 -38.43
N ALA A 18 -3.09 -33.38 -37.25
CA ALA A 18 -2.91 -34.72 -36.71
C ALA A 18 -3.52 -34.74 -35.30
N SER A 19 -4.67 -35.37 -35.24
CA SER A 19 -5.31 -35.86 -34.04
C SER A 19 -4.53 -36.98 -33.42
N ASN A 20 -4.25 -36.97 -32.15
CA ASN A 20 -3.96 -38.19 -31.40
C ASN A 20 -4.70 -38.17 -30.05
N ALA A 21 -5.69 -39.04 -29.98
CA ALA A 21 -6.41 -39.39 -28.78
C ALA A 21 -5.56 -40.35 -27.95
N GLY A 22 -5.35 -40.04 -26.71
CA GLY A 22 -4.76 -40.93 -25.71
C GLY A 22 -5.57 -40.89 -24.44
N LYS A 23 -6.57 -41.76 -24.32
CA LYS A 23 -7.21 -42.12 -23.06
C LYS A 23 -6.21 -42.84 -22.17
N SER A 24 -6.04 -42.39 -20.93
CA SER A 24 -5.63 -43.28 -19.84
C SER A 24 -6.25 -42.82 -18.53
N SER A 25 -7.07 -43.71 -18.01
CA SER A 25 -7.74 -43.66 -16.71
C SER A 25 -6.74 -43.96 -15.58
N SER A 26 -6.76 -43.19 -14.52
CA SER A 26 -6.33 -43.68 -13.20
C SER A 26 -7.00 -42.89 -12.05
N THR A 27 -8.28 -43.21 -11.84
CA THR A 27 -9.09 -42.77 -10.69
C THR A 27 -8.92 -43.70 -9.47
N LYS A 28 -7.73 -44.19 -9.19
CA LYS A 28 -7.50 -45.13 -8.06
C LYS A 28 -6.47 -44.69 -7.02
N TRP A 29 -5.95 -43.46 -7.07
CA TRP A 29 -4.93 -43.00 -6.12
C TRP A 29 -5.38 -41.87 -5.17
N ILE A 30 -6.67 -41.51 -5.22
CA ILE A 30 -7.19 -40.38 -4.41
C ILE A 30 -7.62 -40.81 -3.00
N TRP A 31 -7.77 -42.11 -2.72
CA TRP A 31 -8.28 -42.61 -1.43
C TRP A 31 -7.21 -43.00 -0.40
N VAL A 32 -5.93 -42.95 -0.74
CA VAL A 32 -4.84 -43.33 0.19
C VAL A 32 -4.27 -42.11 0.93
N GLY A 33 -4.53 -40.88 0.45
CA GLY A 33 -4.03 -39.63 1.07
C GLY A 33 -4.87 -39.11 2.27
N ILE A 34 -6.10 -39.55 2.44
CA ILE A 34 -7.00 -38.95 3.45
C ILE A 34 -6.93 -39.66 4.82
N VAL A 35 -6.45 -40.89 4.88
CA VAL A 35 -6.35 -41.64 6.16
C VAL A 35 -5.06 -41.31 6.93
N GLY A 36 -4.03 -40.75 6.25
CA GLY A 36 -2.75 -40.40 6.89
C GLY A 36 -2.74 -39.10 7.69
N VAL A 37 -3.68 -38.18 7.43
CA VAL A 37 -3.67 -36.84 8.05
C VAL A 37 -4.42 -36.80 9.39
N VAL A 38 -5.30 -37.76 9.66
CA VAL A 38 -6.12 -37.77 10.89
C VAL A 38 -5.37 -38.36 12.10
N LEU A 39 -4.27 -39.08 11.89
CA LEU A 39 -3.51 -39.70 13.01
C LEU A 39 -2.34 -38.85 13.54
N VAL A 40 -1.97 -37.74 12.89
CA VAL A 40 -0.91 -36.86 13.37
C VAL A 40 -1.41 -35.70 14.25
N VAL A 41 -2.71 -35.39 14.23
CA VAL A 41 -3.32 -34.33 15.06
C VAL A 41 -3.69 -34.81 16.46
N GLY A 42 -3.70 -36.14 16.72
CA GLY A 42 -4.16 -36.73 17.98
C GLY A 42 -3.10 -36.91 19.07
N LEU A 43 -1.83 -36.61 18.86
CA LEU A 43 -0.75 -36.92 19.81
C LEU A 43 -0.02 -35.69 20.41
N PHE A 44 -0.54 -34.47 20.24
CA PHE A 44 0.09 -33.26 20.81
C PHE A 44 -0.69 -32.60 21.96
N ALA A 45 -1.61 -33.31 22.57
CA ALA A 45 -2.46 -32.74 23.61
C ALA A 45 -2.36 -33.48 24.95
N ILE A 46 -1.17 -33.84 25.44
CA ILE A 46 -0.95 -34.16 26.88
C ILE A 46 0.50 -33.84 27.26
N ALA A 47 0.77 -32.60 27.55
CA ALA A 47 1.86 -32.18 28.44
C ALA A 47 1.52 -30.81 29.05
N VAL A 48 0.45 -30.74 29.87
CA VAL A 48 0.26 -29.64 30.79
C VAL A 48 0.85 -30.04 32.14
N GLY A 49 2.15 -29.78 32.27
CA GLY A 49 2.83 -29.77 33.56
C GLY A 49 2.41 -28.53 34.35
N ARG A 50 1.81 -28.74 35.49
CA ARG A 50 1.58 -27.73 36.52
C ARG A 50 2.89 -27.08 36.93
N SER A 51 3.01 -25.75 36.77
CA SER A 51 3.82 -24.96 37.67
C SER A 51 3.10 -23.64 37.97
N SER A 52 2.93 -23.42 39.23
CA SER A 52 2.22 -22.32 39.88
C SER A 52 3.00 -20.99 39.72
N GLY A 53 2.26 -19.93 39.44
CA GLY A 53 2.50 -18.59 39.98
C GLY A 53 3.48 -17.70 39.25
N SER A 54 2.98 -16.72 38.50
CA SER A 54 3.28 -15.30 38.67
C SER A 54 2.56 -14.45 37.64
N SER A 55 1.78 -13.52 38.14
CA SER A 55 1.26 -12.26 37.59
C SER A 55 1.49 -11.91 36.12
N GLY A 56 0.36 -11.60 35.49
CA GLY A 56 0.10 -11.10 34.19
C GLY A 56 1.08 -10.11 33.57
N GLY A 57 1.45 -10.41 32.37
CA GLY A 57 1.96 -9.50 31.38
C GLY A 57 1.38 -9.93 30.04
N GLY A 58 0.36 -9.20 29.56
CA GLY A 58 -0.13 -9.38 28.21
C GLY A 58 1.01 -9.13 27.23
N ALA A 59 1.46 -10.17 26.52
CA ALA A 59 2.40 -10.04 25.44
C ALA A 59 1.69 -9.38 24.26
N SER A 60 1.87 -8.07 24.08
CA SER A 60 1.65 -7.41 22.79
C SER A 60 2.63 -8.01 21.78
N PRO A 61 2.20 -8.31 20.55
CA PRO A 61 3.12 -8.74 19.50
C PRO A 61 3.99 -7.55 19.06
N SER A 62 5.11 -7.34 19.77
CA SER A 62 6.12 -6.36 19.40
C SER A 62 7.06 -6.99 18.39
N GLY A 63 6.76 -6.87 17.11
CA GLY A 63 7.61 -7.34 16.00
C GLY A 63 8.35 -6.26 15.23
N GLY A 64 8.33 -5.00 15.68
CA GLY A 64 9.07 -3.91 15.03
C GLY A 64 10.51 -3.80 15.57
N THR A 65 11.45 -3.48 14.70
CA THR A 65 12.82 -3.14 15.07
C THR A 65 12.85 -1.72 15.63
N VAL A 66 13.16 -1.56 16.90
CA VAL A 66 13.24 -0.26 17.58
C VAL A 66 14.69 0.21 17.59
N VAL A 67 14.93 1.41 17.08
CA VAL A 67 16.24 2.08 17.18
C VAL A 67 16.47 2.72 18.56
N PRO A 68 17.72 3.08 18.91
CA PRO A 68 18.08 3.62 20.23
C PRO A 68 17.25 4.83 20.68
N ASN A 69 16.66 5.58 19.77
CA ASN A 69 15.81 6.74 20.08
C ASN A 69 14.32 6.41 20.29
N GLY A 70 13.96 5.12 20.37
CA GLY A 70 12.57 4.69 20.60
C GLY A 70 11.67 4.75 19.37
N ASN A 71 12.23 4.95 18.17
CA ASN A 71 11.46 4.93 16.93
C ASN A 71 11.49 3.57 16.27
N LEU A 72 10.35 3.16 15.69
CA LEU A 72 10.32 2.02 14.81
C LEU A 72 10.98 2.36 13.46
N GLU A 73 11.84 1.47 12.98
CA GLU A 73 12.37 1.52 11.60
C GLU A 73 11.35 0.96 10.61
N TYR A 74 10.64 -0.08 11.05
CA TYR A 74 9.60 -0.79 10.30
C TYR A 74 8.46 -1.13 11.25
N GLY A 75 7.23 -0.90 10.78
CA GLY A 75 6.03 -1.26 11.51
C GLY A 75 5.53 -2.66 11.16
N GLN A 76 4.48 -3.06 11.84
CA GLN A 76 3.63 -4.19 11.42
C GLN A 76 2.44 -3.62 10.68
N ILE A 77 2.13 -4.17 9.49
CA ILE A 77 1.04 -3.71 8.65
C ILE A 77 0.03 -4.83 8.48
N ALA A 78 -1.25 -4.47 8.61
CA ALA A 78 -2.37 -5.30 8.21
C ALA A 78 -3.23 -4.51 7.23
N VAL A 79 -3.53 -5.11 6.08
CA VAL A 79 -4.37 -4.53 5.04
C VAL A 79 -5.65 -5.34 4.92
N SER A 80 -6.79 -4.67 4.88
CA SER A 80 -8.08 -5.30 4.58
C SER A 80 -8.83 -4.50 3.51
N GLY A 81 -9.59 -5.20 2.70
CA GLY A 81 -10.20 -4.65 1.49
C GLY A 81 -9.28 -4.79 0.26
N THR A 82 -9.74 -4.24 -0.86
CA THR A 82 -8.99 -4.30 -2.13
C THR A 82 -8.01 -3.14 -2.21
N GLY A 83 -6.73 -3.44 -2.40
CA GLY A 83 -5.70 -2.43 -2.65
C GLY A 83 -5.97 -1.65 -3.94
N LEU A 84 -5.54 -0.39 -3.96
CA LEU A 84 -5.65 0.45 -5.15
C LEU A 84 -4.58 0.03 -6.17
N THR A 85 -4.94 -0.01 -7.44
CA THR A 85 -3.97 -0.19 -8.53
C THR A 85 -3.09 1.06 -8.66
N GLN A 86 -1.91 0.95 -9.25
CA GLN A 86 -1.09 2.12 -9.56
C GLN A 86 -1.80 3.05 -10.55
N ILE A 87 -1.47 4.35 -10.48
CA ILE A 87 -1.94 5.30 -11.50
C ILE A 87 -1.37 4.87 -12.85
N PRO A 88 -2.20 4.72 -13.90
CA PRO A 88 -1.71 4.35 -15.21
C PRO A 88 -0.93 5.51 -15.86
N ASP A 89 0.00 5.20 -16.75
CA ASP A 89 0.77 6.21 -17.50
C ASP A 89 -0.13 7.07 -18.41
N SER A 90 -1.31 6.59 -18.75
CA SER A 90 -2.28 7.30 -19.60
C SER A 90 -3.71 6.79 -19.38
N GLY A 91 -4.69 7.65 -19.68
CA GLY A 91 -6.11 7.34 -19.51
C GLY A 91 -6.63 7.66 -18.11
N PRO A 92 -7.91 7.34 -17.86
CA PRO A 92 -8.53 7.61 -16.57
C PRO A 92 -7.97 6.70 -15.48
N ASP A 93 -7.86 7.23 -14.27
CA ASP A 93 -7.44 6.46 -13.11
C ASP A 93 -8.55 5.48 -12.68
N PRO A 94 -8.30 4.15 -12.75
CA PRO A 94 -9.32 3.14 -12.42
C PRO A 94 -9.67 3.08 -10.93
N ALA A 95 -8.86 3.70 -10.06
CA ALA A 95 -9.16 3.76 -8.63
C ALA A 95 -10.20 4.83 -8.28
N VAL A 96 -10.42 5.84 -9.13
CA VAL A 96 -11.43 6.88 -8.88
C VAL A 96 -12.82 6.25 -8.75
N GLY A 97 -13.51 6.62 -7.66
CA GLY A 97 -14.82 6.07 -7.29
C GLY A 97 -14.76 4.75 -6.52
N THR A 98 -13.59 4.09 -6.39
CA THR A 98 -13.43 2.90 -5.54
C THR A 98 -13.15 3.31 -4.09
N VAL A 99 -13.57 2.48 -3.12
CA VAL A 99 -13.27 2.71 -1.71
C VAL A 99 -11.83 2.27 -1.42
N PHE A 100 -11.06 3.11 -0.73
CA PHE A 100 -9.68 2.79 -0.36
C PHE A 100 -9.63 1.69 0.72
N PRO A 101 -8.55 0.86 0.76
CA PRO A 101 -8.43 -0.21 1.73
C PRO A 101 -8.21 0.32 3.14
N THR A 102 -8.60 -0.44 4.15
CA THR A 102 -8.19 -0.21 5.53
C THR A 102 -6.75 -0.67 5.72
N VAL A 103 -5.91 0.22 6.24
CA VAL A 103 -4.53 -0.07 6.61
C VAL A 103 -4.37 0.17 8.10
N THR A 104 -4.06 -0.87 8.86
CA THR A 104 -3.70 -0.79 10.26
C THR A 104 -2.20 -0.99 10.40
N GLY A 105 -1.54 -0.11 11.11
CA GLY A 105 -0.10 -0.13 11.30
C GLY A 105 0.33 0.52 12.60
N GLN A 106 1.61 0.77 12.73
CA GLN A 106 2.19 1.43 13.90
C GLN A 106 2.77 2.78 13.51
N GLN A 107 2.63 3.75 14.39
CA GLN A 107 3.39 4.98 14.35
C GLN A 107 4.83 4.74 14.82
N PHE A 108 5.72 5.72 14.68
CA PHE A 108 7.12 5.57 15.06
C PHE A 108 7.33 5.26 16.54
N ASP A 109 6.41 5.67 17.43
CA ASP A 109 6.44 5.37 18.86
C ASP A 109 5.82 4.00 19.22
N GLY A 110 5.46 3.21 18.22
CA GLY A 110 4.85 1.88 18.36
C GLY A 110 3.34 1.89 18.61
N LYS A 111 2.71 3.05 18.74
CA LYS A 111 1.25 3.11 18.90
C LYS A 111 0.55 2.68 17.64
N GLN A 112 -0.51 1.93 17.81
CA GLN A 112 -1.38 1.51 16.71
C GLN A 112 -2.11 2.71 16.10
N MET A 113 -2.20 2.69 14.78
CA MET A 113 -2.96 3.65 13.99
C MET A 113 -3.67 2.93 12.85
N THR A 114 -4.89 3.35 12.55
CA THR A 114 -5.65 2.80 11.43
C THR A 114 -6.05 3.93 10.49
N ILE A 115 -5.79 3.73 9.20
CA ILE A 115 -6.27 4.57 8.11
C ILE A 115 -7.41 3.78 7.45
N ALA A 116 -8.64 4.26 7.61
CA ALA A 116 -9.86 3.61 7.13
C ALA A 116 -10.94 4.64 6.83
N PRO A 117 -11.91 4.33 5.95
CA PRO A 117 -13.11 5.15 5.82
C PRO A 117 -13.82 5.28 7.19
N ASN A 118 -14.04 6.51 7.63
CA ASN A 118 -14.57 6.82 8.96
C ASN A 118 -15.66 7.89 8.96
N GLY A 119 -16.20 8.20 7.78
CA GLY A 119 -17.19 9.26 7.60
C GLY A 119 -16.61 10.64 7.36
N LYS A 120 -15.27 10.77 7.29
CA LYS A 120 -14.57 11.99 6.90
C LYS A 120 -13.80 11.78 5.60
N PRO A 121 -13.61 12.83 4.81
CA PRO A 121 -12.65 12.83 3.70
C PRO A 121 -11.23 12.62 4.20
N HIS A 122 -10.37 12.01 3.38
CA HIS A 122 -8.96 11.83 3.69
C HIS A 122 -8.06 12.42 2.61
N ILE A 123 -6.93 12.95 3.05
CA ILE A 123 -5.73 13.12 2.23
C ILE A 123 -4.66 12.21 2.84
N ILE A 124 -4.24 11.21 2.08
CA ILE A 124 -3.20 10.25 2.46
C ILE A 124 -1.95 10.61 1.68
N MET A 125 -0.93 11.10 2.38
CA MET A 125 0.36 11.44 1.80
C MET A 125 1.34 10.28 2.01
N VAL A 126 1.95 9.78 0.93
CA VAL A 126 2.92 8.68 1.02
C VAL A 126 4.30 9.20 0.64
N VAL A 127 5.27 8.95 1.51
CA VAL A 127 6.62 9.50 1.40
C VAL A 127 7.70 8.45 1.61
N ALA A 128 8.86 8.68 0.99
CA ALA A 128 10.08 7.90 1.23
C ALA A 128 11.20 8.83 1.70
N HIS A 129 11.86 8.49 2.81
CA HIS A 129 12.88 9.34 3.46
C HIS A 129 14.07 9.71 2.57
N TRP A 130 14.38 8.86 1.60
CA TRP A 130 15.50 9.03 0.67
C TRP A 130 15.13 9.78 -0.62
N CYS A 131 13.86 10.00 -0.88
CA CYS A 131 13.38 10.68 -2.08
C CYS A 131 13.61 12.19 -1.95
N SER A 132 14.38 12.79 -2.88
CA SER A 132 14.67 14.23 -2.86
C SER A 132 13.42 15.10 -2.98
N HIS A 133 12.43 14.65 -3.77
CA HIS A 133 11.14 15.34 -3.90
C HIS A 133 10.34 15.30 -2.60
N CYS A 134 10.37 14.19 -1.85
CA CYS A 134 9.76 14.14 -0.51
C CYS A 134 10.46 15.07 0.49
N GLN A 135 11.80 15.15 0.40
CA GLN A 135 12.60 16.05 1.26
C GLN A 135 12.30 17.52 0.97
N ALA A 136 11.89 17.87 -0.24
CA ALA A 136 11.41 19.20 -0.59
C ALA A 136 9.95 19.42 -0.19
N GLU A 137 9.11 18.39 -0.34
CA GLU A 137 7.66 18.49 -0.16
C GLU A 137 7.24 18.52 1.32
N VAL A 138 7.81 17.65 2.15
CA VAL A 138 7.45 17.55 3.57
C VAL A 138 7.58 18.89 4.30
N PRO A 139 8.71 19.63 4.26
CA PRO A 139 8.79 20.93 4.92
C PRO A 139 7.88 21.98 4.28
N ARG A 140 7.56 21.86 2.99
CA ARG A 140 6.65 22.77 2.28
C ARG A 140 5.21 22.60 2.78
N VAL A 141 4.72 21.36 2.81
CA VAL A 141 3.38 21.07 3.34
C VAL A 141 3.31 21.41 4.82
N GLN A 142 4.36 21.12 5.62
CA GLN A 142 4.39 21.50 7.03
C GLN A 142 4.26 23.02 7.19
N LYS A 143 4.93 23.80 6.36
CA LYS A 143 4.82 25.26 6.39
C LYS A 143 3.38 25.75 6.10
N TRP A 144 2.66 25.12 5.18
CA TRP A 144 1.25 25.45 4.92
C TRP A 144 0.36 25.09 6.10
N LEU A 145 0.62 23.93 6.73
CA LEU A 145 -0.09 23.53 7.95
C LEU A 145 0.20 24.46 9.14
N ASP A 146 1.42 24.94 9.28
CA ASP A 146 1.79 25.90 10.32
C ASP A 146 1.09 27.25 10.11
N ALA A 147 0.90 27.66 8.86
CA ALA A 147 0.25 28.92 8.51
C ALA A 147 -1.30 28.88 8.62
N SER A 148 -1.91 27.75 8.22
CA SER A 148 -3.37 27.64 8.08
C SER A 148 -4.02 26.71 9.11
N GLY A 149 -3.21 25.95 9.86
CA GLY A 149 -3.66 24.87 10.75
C GLY A 149 -3.97 23.58 10.01
N MET A 150 -4.08 22.50 10.78
CA MET A 150 -4.62 21.22 10.27
C MET A 150 -6.10 21.40 9.92
N PRO A 151 -6.56 20.93 8.76
CA PRO A 151 -7.98 20.95 8.44
C PRO A 151 -8.76 20.09 9.44
N ALA A 152 -9.80 20.66 10.06
CA ALA A 152 -10.60 19.94 11.05
C ALA A 152 -11.61 18.97 10.43
N ASP A 153 -11.96 19.20 9.19
CA ASP A 153 -12.99 18.49 8.42
C ASP A 153 -12.42 17.45 7.44
N VAL A 154 -11.09 17.39 7.27
CA VAL A 154 -10.39 16.43 6.43
C VAL A 154 -9.34 15.72 7.28
N ASP A 155 -9.31 14.40 7.25
CA ASP A 155 -8.28 13.63 7.92
C ASP A 155 -7.01 13.60 7.05
N LEU A 156 -5.96 14.26 7.52
CA LEU A 156 -4.65 14.23 6.91
C LEU A 156 -3.78 13.20 7.62
N VAL A 157 -3.25 12.24 6.86
CA VAL A 157 -2.43 11.15 7.39
C VAL A 157 -1.25 10.86 6.46
N THR A 158 -0.19 10.29 6.99
CA THR A 158 1.02 9.95 6.22
C THR A 158 1.35 8.47 6.33
N VAL A 159 1.92 7.91 5.27
CA VAL A 159 2.59 6.62 5.26
C VAL A 159 4.06 6.84 4.88
N ALA A 160 4.98 6.50 5.79
CA ALA A 160 6.41 6.48 5.52
C ALA A 160 6.79 5.07 5.04
N THR A 161 7.04 4.92 3.75
CA THR A 161 7.27 3.62 3.08
C THR A 161 8.63 3.55 2.40
N SER A 162 8.94 2.41 1.83
CA SER A 162 10.20 2.16 1.11
C SER A 162 11.43 2.50 1.97
N ASN A 163 11.33 2.18 3.25
CA ASN A 163 12.39 2.43 4.22
C ASN A 163 13.63 1.58 3.87
N ASP A 164 14.79 2.24 3.73
CA ASP A 164 16.04 1.60 3.32
C ASP A 164 17.21 2.13 4.16
N PRO A 165 17.81 1.31 5.04
CA PRO A 165 18.91 1.74 5.91
C PRO A 165 20.18 2.11 5.15
N ALA A 166 20.33 1.70 3.88
CA ALA A 166 21.47 2.06 3.06
C ALA A 166 21.36 3.46 2.43
N ARG A 167 20.20 4.14 2.60
CA ARG A 167 19.93 5.45 2.01
C ARG A 167 19.91 6.56 3.04
N GLY A 168 20.12 7.79 2.58
CA GLY A 168 20.11 8.98 3.45
C GLY A 168 18.78 9.20 4.17
N ASN A 169 18.82 9.91 5.30
CA ASN A 169 17.68 10.24 6.14
C ASN A 169 16.97 9.04 6.82
N PHE A 170 17.63 7.89 6.88
CA PHE A 170 17.15 6.76 7.67
C PHE A 170 17.48 6.96 9.17
N PRO A 171 16.61 6.53 10.08
CA PRO A 171 15.26 6.06 9.85
C PRO A 171 14.29 7.21 9.52
N ALA A 172 13.19 6.88 8.84
CA ALA A 172 12.20 7.85 8.38
C ALA A 172 11.64 8.73 9.53
N GLY A 173 11.45 8.14 10.72
CA GLY A 173 10.96 8.88 11.90
C GLY A 173 11.90 9.98 12.37
N ASP A 174 13.22 9.77 12.27
CA ASP A 174 14.20 10.79 12.64
C ASP A 174 14.22 11.93 11.62
N TRP A 175 14.09 11.59 10.33
CA TRP A 175 13.95 12.60 9.28
C TRP A 175 12.71 13.45 9.47
N LEU A 176 11.52 12.85 9.58
CA LEU A 176 10.25 13.57 9.76
C LEU A 176 10.26 14.44 11.03
N ARG A 177 10.91 13.98 12.11
CA ARG A 177 11.07 14.78 13.31
C ARG A 177 11.95 16.02 13.08
N ARG A 178 13.04 15.90 12.30
CA ARG A 178 13.87 17.06 11.93
C ARG A 178 13.10 18.08 11.10
N GLU A 179 12.21 17.59 10.23
CA GLU A 179 11.32 18.45 9.44
C GLU A 179 10.12 19.00 10.26
N LYS A 180 10.04 18.66 11.56
CA LYS A 180 8.93 19.04 12.47
C LYS A 180 7.56 18.55 11.97
N TRP A 181 7.55 17.45 11.21
CA TRP A 181 6.34 16.88 10.63
C TRP A 181 5.32 16.54 11.72
N SER A 182 4.14 17.17 11.65
CA SER A 182 3.10 17.08 12.67
C SER A 182 1.96 16.13 12.32
N VAL A 183 1.96 15.61 11.10
CA VAL A 183 0.89 14.72 10.60
C VAL A 183 1.06 13.30 11.16
N PRO A 184 -0.01 12.68 11.68
CA PRO A 184 0.02 11.29 12.10
C PRO A 184 0.54 10.37 10.99
N THR A 185 1.53 9.53 11.32
CA THR A 185 2.27 8.76 10.33
C THR A 185 2.38 7.29 10.69
N ILE A 186 1.92 6.40 9.80
CA ILE A 186 2.22 4.97 9.86
C ILE A 186 3.62 4.74 9.27
N VAL A 187 4.46 4.00 9.97
CA VAL A 187 5.70 3.46 9.42
C VAL A 187 5.42 2.11 8.75
N ASP A 188 5.75 2.01 7.47
CA ASP A 188 5.50 0.81 6.68
C ASP A 188 6.44 -0.34 7.07
N ASP A 189 6.09 -1.54 6.65
CA ASP A 189 6.90 -2.73 6.84
C ASP A 189 7.99 -2.88 5.75
N LYS A 190 8.82 -3.93 5.90
CA LYS A 190 9.87 -4.24 4.92
C LYS A 190 9.34 -4.64 3.55
N GLN A 191 8.09 -5.04 3.45
CA GLN A 191 7.41 -5.45 2.22
C GLN A 191 6.65 -4.30 1.55
N ASN A 192 6.66 -3.10 2.16
CA ASN A 192 5.96 -1.91 1.68
C ASN A 192 4.44 -2.14 1.52
N GLN A 193 3.85 -2.93 2.43
CA GLN A 193 2.45 -3.34 2.30
C GLN A 193 1.48 -2.16 2.35
N ALA A 194 1.74 -1.14 3.20
CA ALA A 194 0.89 0.05 3.26
C ALA A 194 1.00 0.90 1.98
N GLY A 195 2.20 1.18 1.51
CA GLY A 195 2.42 1.90 0.26
C GLY A 195 1.78 1.18 -0.93
N ASN A 196 1.98 -0.12 -1.03
CA ASN A 196 1.39 -0.95 -2.09
C ASN A 196 -0.14 -0.96 -2.03
N ALA A 197 -0.73 -0.99 -0.82
CA ALA A 197 -2.19 -0.95 -0.64
C ALA A 197 -2.82 0.34 -1.17
N PHE A 198 -2.11 1.46 -1.10
CA PHE A 198 -2.54 2.74 -1.67
C PHE A 198 -2.18 2.92 -3.15
N GLY A 199 -1.53 1.95 -3.79
CA GLY A 199 -1.21 1.96 -5.21
C GLY A 199 -0.14 2.98 -5.58
N VAL A 200 0.89 3.15 -4.73
CA VAL A 200 1.98 4.10 -4.93
C VAL A 200 2.69 3.85 -6.26
N SER A 201 2.78 4.88 -7.09
CA SER A 201 3.47 4.86 -8.39
C SER A 201 4.71 5.76 -8.45
N GLY A 202 4.87 6.66 -7.47
CA GLY A 202 6.00 7.61 -7.37
C GLY A 202 5.94 8.37 -6.06
N PHE A 203 6.89 9.24 -5.78
CA PHE A 203 6.99 9.98 -4.52
C PHE A 203 7.26 11.48 -4.74
N PRO A 204 6.72 12.37 -3.86
CA PRO A 204 5.66 12.09 -2.90
C PRO A 204 4.37 11.65 -3.62
N TYR A 205 3.45 11.01 -2.92
CA TYR A 205 2.22 10.51 -3.51
C TYR A 205 1.03 10.89 -2.65
N PHE A 206 -0.07 11.25 -3.30
CA PHE A 206 -1.28 11.71 -2.62
C PHE A 206 -2.49 10.91 -3.08
N VAL A 207 -3.28 10.43 -2.12
CA VAL A 207 -4.62 9.87 -2.35
C VAL A 207 -5.63 10.78 -1.67
N VAL A 208 -6.58 11.28 -2.42
CA VAL A 208 -7.67 12.13 -1.96
C VAL A 208 -8.96 11.35 -2.02
N THR A 209 -9.71 11.31 -0.91
CA THR A 209 -10.98 10.59 -0.86
C THR A 209 -12.10 11.49 -0.33
N ASP A 210 -13.33 11.14 -0.67
CA ASP A 210 -14.52 11.74 -0.07
C ASP A 210 -14.83 11.16 1.32
N ALA A 211 -15.90 11.64 1.95
CA ALA A 211 -16.35 11.18 3.26
C ALA A 211 -16.81 9.72 3.29
N GLN A 212 -17.14 9.13 2.14
CA GLN A 212 -17.46 7.73 2.00
C GLN A 212 -16.24 6.84 1.78
N GLY A 213 -15.04 7.44 1.76
CA GLY A 213 -13.78 6.76 1.49
C GLY A 213 -13.56 6.42 0.01
N LYS A 214 -14.35 6.99 -0.90
CA LYS A 214 -14.13 6.80 -2.33
C LYS A 214 -13.01 7.71 -2.81
N VAL A 215 -12.09 7.14 -3.57
CA VAL A 215 -11.02 7.91 -4.20
C VAL A 215 -11.61 8.96 -5.15
N VAL A 216 -11.26 10.20 -4.93
CA VAL A 216 -11.66 11.34 -5.77
C VAL A 216 -10.55 11.70 -6.75
N TYR A 217 -9.31 11.66 -6.27
CA TYR A 217 -8.14 12.04 -7.05
C TYR A 217 -6.87 11.41 -6.47
N ARG A 218 -5.91 11.16 -7.33
CA ARG A 218 -4.55 10.76 -6.92
C ARG A 218 -3.53 11.48 -7.77
N THR A 219 -2.38 11.78 -7.18
CA THR A 219 -1.27 12.37 -7.90
C THR A 219 0.06 11.96 -7.30
N SER A 220 1.12 12.07 -8.07
CA SER A 220 2.50 11.82 -7.67
C SER A 220 3.36 13.02 -8.03
N GLY A 221 4.40 13.28 -7.25
CA GLY A 221 5.31 14.41 -7.41
C GLY A 221 4.98 15.58 -6.49
N GLU A 222 5.83 16.59 -6.53
CA GLU A 222 5.67 17.82 -5.76
C GLU A 222 4.45 18.61 -6.22
N ILE A 223 3.77 19.27 -5.28
CA ILE A 223 2.62 20.11 -5.56
C ILE A 223 2.84 21.55 -5.10
N THR A 224 2.14 22.49 -5.73
CA THR A 224 2.08 23.89 -5.29
C THR A 224 1.06 24.10 -4.18
N GLU A 225 1.07 25.26 -3.53
CA GLU A 225 0.08 25.61 -2.52
C GLU A 225 -1.35 25.68 -3.10
N ASP A 226 -1.49 26.16 -4.34
CA ASP A 226 -2.78 26.17 -5.04
C ASP A 226 -3.29 24.74 -5.29
N GLN A 227 -2.40 23.83 -5.67
CA GLN A 227 -2.75 22.40 -5.82
C GLN A 227 -3.09 21.77 -4.47
N TRP A 228 -2.36 22.09 -3.39
CA TRP A 228 -2.71 21.65 -2.04
C TRP A 228 -4.14 22.08 -1.65
N ASN A 229 -4.47 23.35 -1.87
CA ASN A 229 -5.81 23.87 -1.62
C ASN A 229 -6.88 23.19 -2.49
N ALA A 230 -6.53 22.87 -3.74
CA ALA A 230 -7.40 22.11 -4.63
C ALA A 230 -7.63 20.67 -4.17
N LEU A 231 -6.60 19.99 -3.58
CA LEU A 231 -6.77 18.67 -2.97
C LEU A 231 -7.71 18.73 -1.76
N LEU A 232 -7.58 19.74 -0.90
CA LEU A 232 -8.47 19.93 0.24
C LEU A 232 -9.93 20.15 -0.21
N GLU A 233 -10.15 20.97 -1.24
CA GLU A 233 -11.48 21.20 -1.79
C GLU A 233 -12.04 19.94 -2.47
N ALA A 234 -11.22 19.19 -3.19
CA ALA A 234 -11.61 17.92 -3.79
C ALA A 234 -12.06 16.91 -2.72
N ALA A 235 -11.34 16.80 -1.61
CA ALA A 235 -11.71 15.96 -0.49
C ALA A 235 -13.09 16.35 0.09
N ARG A 236 -13.34 17.64 0.28
CA ARG A 236 -14.61 18.16 0.84
C ARG A 236 -15.79 17.97 -0.08
N THR A 237 -15.60 18.19 -1.36
CA THR A 237 -16.68 18.19 -2.35
C THR A 237 -16.92 16.86 -3.04
N GLY A 238 -15.97 15.94 -2.95
CA GLY A 238 -15.97 14.68 -3.70
C GLY A 238 -15.81 14.87 -5.22
N LYS A 239 -15.29 16.03 -5.65
CA LYS A 239 -15.06 16.36 -7.07
C LYS A 239 -13.57 16.44 -7.35
N SER A 240 -13.14 15.84 -8.48
CA SER A 240 -11.76 15.95 -8.93
C SER A 240 -11.34 17.41 -9.11
N PRO A 241 -10.09 17.80 -8.76
CA PRO A 241 -9.56 19.14 -8.95
C PRO A 241 -9.22 19.46 -10.42
N VAL A 242 -9.35 18.49 -11.33
CA VAL A 242 -9.08 18.55 -12.77
C VAL A 242 -10.25 18.00 -13.56
#